data_4e49b92e4493af230a976dd9b4f81a30
#
_entry.id   4e49b92e4493af230a976dd9b4f81a30
#
_cell.length_a   1.000
_cell.length_b   1.000
_cell.length_c   1.000
_cell.angle_alpha   90.00
_cell.angle_beta   90.00
_cell.angle_gamma   90.00
#
_symmetry.space_group_name_H-M   'P 1'
#
loop_
_entity.id
_entity.type
_entity.pdbx_description
1 polymer ?
#
loop_
_entity_poly.entity_id
_entity_poly.type
_entity_poly.pdbx_seq_one_letter_code
_entity_poly.pdbx_strand_id
1 'polypeptide(L)'
;AADYDGVIQGLLGGTLDFAELGASGYAAVAIKDPKAVTPILTTQQADGSTGYYSIGLALKSSGIKTIKDAKGKKLGYADPDSTSGYLVPLTQIPKDTGAPNDKFFASTQFNGGHENNLLAAYDGKVDVAVDDSSGLGDFKDGYTSGTFRKEVDKGAVDPNKLVEVWRSPLIPNGPLVVRNALGDAWKTKLTDFFLKLPTTDAKCFSAIEGGDFKGYVKVTPDFYNAVIDVRKAAIGG
;
A
#
# COMPACT_ATOMS: atom_id res chain seq x y z
N ALA A 1 9.13 -13.43 -3.31
CA ALA A 1 8.64 -13.75 -1.97
C ALA A 1 7.14 -14.02 -2.03
N ALA A 2 6.62 -14.83 -1.11
CA ALA A 2 5.20 -15.15 -1.07
C ALA A 2 4.38 -14.06 -0.34
N ASP A 3 5.04 -13.26 0.47
CA ASP A 3 4.46 -12.23 1.33
C ASP A 3 5.44 -11.08 1.57
N TYR A 4 4.99 -10.05 2.28
CA TYR A 4 5.79 -8.88 2.62
C TYR A 4 6.97 -9.22 3.53
N ASP A 5 6.76 -10.09 4.54
CA ASP A 5 7.83 -10.50 5.46
C ASP A 5 8.99 -11.18 4.72
N GLY A 6 8.72 -12.01 3.74
CA GLY A 6 9.75 -12.64 2.91
C GLY A 6 10.65 -11.63 2.18
N VAL A 7 10.12 -10.47 1.74
CA VAL A 7 10.93 -9.38 1.17
C VAL A 7 11.74 -8.69 2.24
N ILE A 8 11.12 -8.37 3.39
CA ILE A 8 11.78 -7.72 4.55
C ILE A 8 12.96 -8.57 5.03
N GLN A 9 12.74 -9.87 5.27
CA GLN A 9 13.77 -10.80 5.70
C GLN A 9 14.87 -10.97 4.64
N GLY A 10 14.49 -10.99 3.35
CA GLY A 10 15.45 -11.07 2.25
C GLY A 10 16.42 -9.88 2.21
N LEU A 11 15.93 -8.67 2.44
CA LEU A 11 16.75 -7.47 2.51
C LEU A 11 17.65 -7.46 3.76
N LEU A 12 17.11 -7.82 4.93
CA LEU A 12 17.85 -7.90 6.17
C LEU A 12 18.91 -9.01 6.15
N GLY A 13 18.55 -10.18 5.62
CA GLY A 13 19.43 -11.36 5.54
C GLY A 13 20.39 -11.35 4.35
N GLY A 14 20.26 -10.40 3.41
CA GLY A 14 21.17 -10.24 2.28
C GLY A 14 20.92 -11.17 1.10
N THR A 15 19.74 -11.80 1.01
CA THR A 15 19.30 -12.58 -0.16
C THR A 15 18.62 -11.73 -1.21
N LEU A 16 18.21 -10.49 -0.87
CA LEU A 16 17.72 -9.47 -1.77
C LEU A 16 18.58 -8.21 -1.64
N ASP A 17 18.94 -7.62 -2.76
CA ASP A 17 19.75 -6.40 -2.83
C ASP A 17 18.92 -5.16 -3.20
N PHE A 18 17.74 -5.35 -3.79
CA PHE A 18 16.85 -4.32 -4.26
C PHE A 18 15.40 -4.77 -4.16
N ALA A 19 14.53 -3.87 -3.73
CA ALA A 19 13.09 -4.12 -3.69
C ALA A 19 12.30 -2.80 -3.73
N GLU A 20 11.05 -2.88 -4.15
CA GLU A 20 10.02 -1.91 -3.82
C GLU A 20 9.31 -2.37 -2.55
N LEU A 21 9.11 -1.45 -1.60
CA LEU A 21 8.42 -1.70 -0.35
C LEU A 21 7.28 -0.70 -0.18
N GLY A 22 6.18 -1.10 0.45
CA GLY A 22 5.29 -0.12 1.05
C GLY A 22 6.01 0.63 2.19
N ALA A 23 5.55 1.83 2.52
CA ALA A 23 6.18 2.64 3.56
C ALA A 23 6.23 1.94 4.93
N SER A 24 5.22 1.10 5.27
CA SER A 24 5.22 0.26 6.48
C SER A 24 6.27 -0.84 6.42
N GLY A 25 6.42 -1.52 5.27
CA GLY A 25 7.48 -2.53 5.07
C GLY A 25 8.88 -1.92 5.18
N TYR A 26 9.10 -0.73 4.60
CA TYR A 26 10.34 0.02 4.81
C TYR A 26 10.55 0.37 6.29
N ALA A 27 9.51 0.82 6.99
CA ALA A 27 9.59 1.10 8.41
C ALA A 27 9.97 -0.15 9.22
N ALA A 28 9.46 -1.34 8.87
CA ALA A 28 9.85 -2.60 9.50
C ALA A 28 11.36 -2.89 9.36
N VAL A 29 11.91 -2.70 8.15
CA VAL A 29 13.35 -2.85 7.91
C VAL A 29 14.14 -1.82 8.73
N ALA A 30 13.75 -0.53 8.66
CA ALA A 30 14.47 0.56 9.32
C ALA A 30 14.44 0.48 10.84
N ILE A 31 13.40 -0.09 11.45
CA ILE A 31 13.29 -0.33 12.88
C ILE A 31 14.25 -1.46 13.31
N LYS A 32 14.31 -2.55 12.54
CA LYS A 32 15.16 -3.71 12.83
C LYS A 32 16.65 -3.41 12.61
N ASP A 33 16.97 -2.78 11.49
CA ASP A 33 18.32 -2.31 11.15
C ASP A 33 18.26 -1.04 10.29
N PRO A 34 18.47 0.15 10.89
CA PRO A 34 18.43 1.43 10.16
C PRO A 34 19.56 1.58 9.13
N LYS A 35 20.53 0.65 9.11
CA LYS A 35 21.63 0.64 8.15
C LYS A 35 21.51 -0.46 7.08
N ALA A 36 20.44 -1.27 7.09
CA ALA A 36 20.28 -2.36 6.14
C ALA A 36 20.10 -1.85 4.70
N VAL A 37 19.23 -0.87 4.51
CA VAL A 37 18.85 -0.36 3.19
C VAL A 37 18.85 1.17 3.14
N THR A 38 18.97 1.71 1.92
CA THR A 38 18.74 3.14 1.64
C THR A 38 17.54 3.26 0.70
N PRO A 39 16.50 4.06 1.04
CA PRO A 39 15.46 4.44 0.10
C PRO A 39 16.05 5.42 -0.92
N ILE A 40 15.90 5.14 -2.21
CA ILE A 40 16.50 5.94 -3.28
C ILE A 40 15.46 6.74 -4.06
N LEU A 41 14.30 6.15 -4.29
CA LEU A 41 13.23 6.73 -5.11
C LEU A 41 11.86 6.36 -4.54
N THR A 42 10.86 7.14 -4.91
CA THR A 42 9.44 6.80 -4.77
C THR A 42 8.69 7.17 -6.04
N THR A 43 7.54 6.55 -6.27
CA THR A 43 6.69 6.86 -7.42
C THR A 43 6.02 8.22 -7.27
N GLN A 44 5.78 8.88 -8.41
CA GLN A 44 5.03 10.12 -8.52
C GLN A 44 3.75 9.87 -9.32
N GLN A 45 2.60 10.22 -8.75
CA GLN A 45 1.30 10.15 -9.42
C GLN A 45 1.20 11.11 -10.61
N ALA A 46 0.19 10.94 -11.45
CA ALA A 46 -0.04 11.80 -12.61
C ALA A 46 -0.21 13.29 -12.25
N ASP A 47 -0.78 13.60 -11.08
CA ASP A 47 -0.94 14.96 -10.56
C ASP A 47 0.33 15.55 -9.93
N GLY A 48 1.41 14.75 -9.86
CA GLY A 48 2.68 15.14 -9.26
C GLY A 48 2.79 14.85 -7.77
N SER A 49 1.76 14.34 -7.11
CA SER A 49 1.84 13.91 -5.71
C SER A 49 2.71 12.66 -5.56
N THR A 50 3.26 12.47 -4.36
CA THR A 50 4.07 11.30 -3.99
C THR A 50 3.36 10.47 -2.93
N GLY A 51 2.03 10.41 -3.03
CA GLY A 51 1.19 9.70 -2.08
C GLY A 51 -0.02 9.06 -2.74
N TYR A 52 -0.68 8.23 -1.95
CA TYR A 52 -1.87 7.49 -2.31
C TYR A 52 -2.79 7.35 -1.09
N TYR A 53 -3.87 6.61 -1.20
CA TYR A 53 -4.84 6.43 -0.12
C TYR A 53 -5.03 4.95 0.21
N SER A 54 -5.28 4.68 1.49
CA SER A 54 -6.00 3.49 1.89
C SER A 54 -7.49 3.77 1.73
N ILE A 55 -8.20 2.87 1.08
CA ILE A 55 -9.65 2.95 0.88
C ILE A 55 -10.34 1.74 1.48
N GLY A 56 -11.51 1.94 2.06
CA GLY A 56 -12.39 0.86 2.53
C GLY A 56 -13.47 0.59 1.49
N LEU A 57 -13.58 -0.63 1.02
CA LEU A 57 -14.50 -1.07 -0.03
C LEU A 57 -15.52 -2.07 0.52
N ALA A 58 -16.79 -1.90 0.17
CA ALA A 58 -17.88 -2.81 0.51
C ALA A 58 -18.78 -3.05 -0.70
N LEU A 59 -19.52 -4.16 -0.71
CA LEU A 59 -20.56 -4.38 -1.70
C LEU A 59 -21.71 -3.37 -1.51
N LYS A 60 -22.21 -2.78 -2.59
CA LYS A 60 -23.42 -1.93 -2.55
C LYS A 60 -24.63 -2.66 -1.99
N SER A 61 -24.74 -3.97 -2.26
CA SER A 61 -25.83 -4.82 -1.76
C SER A 61 -25.80 -5.02 -0.24
N SER A 62 -24.66 -4.75 0.44
CA SER A 62 -24.54 -4.84 1.89
C SER A 62 -25.31 -3.73 2.63
N GLY A 63 -25.61 -2.62 1.94
CA GLY A 63 -26.22 -1.43 2.54
C GLY A 63 -25.25 -0.55 3.35
N ILE A 64 -23.96 -0.94 3.47
CA ILE A 64 -22.91 -0.13 4.12
C ILE A 64 -22.59 1.03 3.20
N LYS A 65 -22.73 2.26 3.71
CA LYS A 65 -22.45 3.51 2.96
C LYS A 65 -21.25 4.27 3.50
N THR A 66 -20.95 4.10 4.77
CA THR A 66 -19.82 4.71 5.47
C THR A 66 -19.17 3.68 6.40
N ILE A 67 -17.94 3.94 6.84
CA ILE A 67 -17.27 3.04 7.79
C ILE A 67 -18.05 2.87 9.11
N LYS A 68 -18.84 3.86 9.50
CA LYS A 68 -19.66 3.78 10.72
C LYS A 68 -20.79 2.76 10.61
N ASP A 69 -21.31 2.54 9.40
CA ASP A 69 -22.35 1.53 9.13
C ASP A 69 -21.79 0.09 9.24
N ALA A 70 -20.45 -0.04 9.20
CA ALA A 70 -19.77 -1.33 9.32
C ALA A 70 -19.59 -1.80 10.79
N LYS A 71 -20.20 -1.14 11.77
CA LYS A 71 -20.16 -1.59 13.17
C LYS A 71 -20.71 -3.01 13.29
N GLY A 72 -19.94 -3.90 13.95
CA GLY A 72 -20.32 -5.31 14.13
C GLY A 72 -20.22 -6.15 12.86
N LYS A 73 -19.59 -5.65 11.81
CA LYS A 73 -19.31 -6.34 10.52
C LYS A 73 -17.89 -6.92 10.51
N LYS A 74 -17.54 -7.65 9.46
CA LYS A 74 -16.21 -8.24 9.27
C LYS A 74 -15.31 -7.31 8.48
N LEU A 75 -14.10 -7.02 8.99
CA LEU A 75 -13.09 -6.24 8.29
C LEU A 75 -11.96 -7.15 7.78
N GLY A 76 -11.66 -7.05 6.50
CA GLY A 76 -10.50 -7.68 5.87
C GLY A 76 -9.31 -6.74 5.80
N TYR A 77 -8.16 -7.23 6.22
CA TYR A 77 -6.84 -6.62 6.03
C TYR A 77 -6.05 -7.38 4.96
N ALA A 78 -5.13 -6.69 4.28
CA ALA A 78 -4.31 -7.31 3.26
C ALA A 78 -3.18 -8.16 3.87
N ASP A 79 -2.20 -7.52 4.49
CA ASP A 79 -0.98 -8.14 5.03
C ASP A 79 -0.51 -7.34 6.26
N PRO A 80 0.05 -7.97 7.31
CA PRO A 80 0.53 -7.29 8.53
C PRO A 80 1.58 -6.19 8.28
N ASP A 81 2.36 -6.29 7.21
CA ASP A 81 3.38 -5.32 6.85
C ASP A 81 2.91 -4.28 5.81
N SER A 82 1.65 -4.39 5.34
CA SER A 82 1.07 -3.44 4.40
C SER A 82 0.79 -2.08 5.06
N THR A 83 1.08 -1.00 4.35
CA THR A 83 0.77 0.37 4.78
C THR A 83 -0.73 0.63 4.70
N SER A 84 -1.30 0.58 3.50
CA SER A 84 -2.72 0.85 3.22
C SER A 84 -3.63 -0.32 3.58
N GLY A 85 -3.13 -1.54 3.51
CA GLY A 85 -3.89 -2.74 3.83
C GLY A 85 -3.90 -3.11 5.31
N TYR A 86 -3.14 -2.41 6.17
CA TYR A 86 -3.14 -2.71 7.61
C TYR A 86 -2.77 -1.51 8.50
N LEU A 87 -1.52 -0.99 8.45
CA LEU A 87 -1.02 -0.02 9.43
C LEU A 87 -1.90 1.23 9.50
N VAL A 88 -2.25 1.80 8.34
CA VAL A 88 -3.06 3.01 8.26
C VAL A 88 -4.51 2.75 8.69
N PRO A 89 -5.22 1.74 8.19
CA PRO A 89 -6.55 1.37 8.71
C PRO A 89 -6.57 1.08 10.20
N LEU A 90 -5.55 0.38 10.72
CA LEU A 90 -5.42 0.07 12.15
C LEU A 90 -5.40 1.34 13.01
N THR A 91 -4.78 2.42 12.53
CA THR A 91 -4.56 3.64 13.31
C THR A 91 -5.53 4.77 12.98
N GLN A 92 -6.15 4.78 11.79
CA GLN A 92 -7.03 5.87 11.36
C GLN A 92 -8.52 5.53 11.49
N ILE A 93 -8.96 4.31 11.17
CA ILE A 93 -10.37 3.91 11.35
C ILE A 93 -10.87 4.14 12.79
N PRO A 94 -10.08 3.83 13.85
CA PRO A 94 -10.49 4.14 15.23
C PRO A 94 -10.79 5.61 15.50
N LYS A 95 -10.13 6.54 14.79
CA LYS A 95 -10.39 7.99 14.93
C LYS A 95 -11.76 8.37 14.37
N ASP A 96 -12.19 7.72 13.30
CA ASP A 96 -13.47 7.98 12.64
C ASP A 96 -14.64 7.25 13.32
N THR A 97 -14.37 6.08 13.91
CA THR A 97 -15.39 5.22 14.54
C THR A 97 -15.51 5.42 16.06
N GLY A 98 -14.49 6.00 16.70
CA GLY A 98 -14.43 6.23 18.14
C GLY A 98 -14.07 4.96 18.95
N ALA A 99 -13.67 3.87 18.29
CA ALA A 99 -13.30 2.61 18.96
C ALA A 99 -12.19 1.87 18.21
N PRO A 100 -11.32 1.11 18.90
CA PRO A 100 -10.37 0.20 18.26
C PRO A 100 -11.08 -0.79 17.32
N ASN A 101 -10.39 -1.19 16.24
CA ASN A 101 -11.00 -2.04 15.22
C ASN A 101 -11.52 -3.38 15.76
N ASP A 102 -10.80 -3.99 16.71
CA ASP A 102 -11.20 -5.24 17.38
C ASP A 102 -12.43 -5.09 18.29
N LYS A 103 -12.83 -3.86 18.62
CA LYS A 103 -14.06 -3.55 19.39
C LYS A 103 -15.18 -3.02 18.50
N PHE A 104 -14.83 -2.41 17.38
CA PHE A 104 -15.81 -1.85 16.45
C PHE A 104 -16.37 -2.92 15.50
N PHE A 105 -15.50 -3.73 14.92
CA PHE A 105 -15.88 -4.83 14.03
C PHE A 105 -16.16 -6.11 14.80
N ALA A 106 -17.01 -6.99 14.25
CA ALA A 106 -17.26 -8.31 14.84
C ALA A 106 -16.01 -9.20 14.74
N SER A 107 -15.25 -9.05 13.66
CA SER A 107 -13.96 -9.72 13.47
C SER A 107 -13.09 -8.96 12.48
N THR A 108 -11.78 -9.15 12.62
CA THR A 108 -10.79 -8.71 11.65
C THR A 108 -9.97 -9.92 11.19
N GLN A 109 -9.59 -9.97 9.93
CA GLN A 109 -8.76 -11.05 9.38
C GLN A 109 -7.81 -10.56 8.29
N PHE A 110 -6.66 -11.20 8.16
CA PHE A 110 -5.76 -11.02 7.03
C PHE A 110 -6.12 -12.00 5.91
N ASN A 111 -6.11 -11.50 4.67
CA ASN A 111 -6.46 -12.30 3.48
C ASN A 111 -5.26 -12.62 2.57
N GLY A 112 -4.02 -12.29 3.01
CA GLY A 112 -2.78 -12.66 2.30
C GLY A 112 -2.48 -11.78 1.08
N GLY A 113 -2.72 -10.47 1.18
CA GLY A 113 -2.42 -9.47 0.17
C GLY A 113 -3.63 -8.67 -0.29
N HIS A 114 -3.38 -7.60 -1.02
CA HIS A 114 -4.40 -6.64 -1.47
C HIS A 114 -5.43 -7.27 -2.41
N GLU A 115 -4.97 -7.97 -3.45
CA GLU A 115 -5.85 -8.63 -4.43
C GLU A 115 -6.81 -9.60 -3.75
N ASN A 116 -6.30 -10.48 -2.88
CA ASN A 116 -7.11 -11.44 -2.15
C ASN A 116 -8.08 -10.76 -1.19
N ASN A 117 -7.66 -9.65 -0.57
CA ASN A 117 -8.50 -8.90 0.36
C ASN A 117 -9.67 -8.23 -0.36
N LEU A 118 -9.41 -7.60 -1.50
CA LEU A 118 -10.45 -7.00 -2.34
C LEU A 118 -11.45 -8.06 -2.83
N LEU A 119 -10.95 -9.20 -3.32
CA LEU A 119 -11.80 -10.31 -3.77
C LEU A 119 -12.61 -10.91 -2.60
N ALA A 120 -12.06 -10.94 -1.38
CA ALA A 120 -12.80 -11.41 -0.21
C ALA A 120 -14.02 -10.54 0.10
N ALA A 121 -13.93 -9.20 -0.08
CA ALA A 121 -15.09 -8.32 0.04
C ALA A 121 -16.04 -8.47 -1.15
N TYR A 122 -15.52 -8.60 -2.37
CA TYR A 122 -16.34 -8.77 -3.58
C TYR A 122 -17.14 -10.07 -3.55
N ASP A 123 -16.58 -11.13 -2.98
CA ASP A 123 -17.24 -12.43 -2.78
C ASP A 123 -18.12 -12.49 -1.51
N GLY A 124 -18.16 -11.42 -0.68
CA GLY A 124 -18.93 -11.39 0.56
C GLY A 124 -18.34 -12.21 1.70
N LYS A 125 -17.07 -12.60 1.65
CA LYS A 125 -16.37 -13.31 2.74
C LYS A 125 -16.07 -12.39 3.91
N VAL A 126 -15.79 -11.11 3.62
CA VAL A 126 -15.75 -9.99 4.56
C VAL A 126 -16.71 -8.90 4.11
N ASP A 127 -17.16 -8.05 5.03
CA ASP A 127 -18.12 -6.98 4.71
C ASP A 127 -17.43 -5.71 4.19
N VAL A 128 -16.20 -5.46 4.67
CA VAL A 128 -15.33 -4.34 4.24
C VAL A 128 -13.93 -4.88 4.03
N ALA A 129 -13.30 -4.54 2.91
CA ALA A 129 -11.87 -4.74 2.69
C ALA A 129 -11.17 -3.39 2.62
N VAL A 130 -9.98 -3.27 3.25
CA VAL A 130 -9.11 -2.11 3.07
C VAL A 130 -8.08 -2.40 1.99
N ASP A 131 -7.91 -1.44 1.07
CA ASP A 131 -7.10 -1.60 -0.13
C ASP A 131 -6.34 -0.30 -0.47
N ASP A 132 -5.59 -0.30 -1.56
CA ASP A 132 -4.83 0.86 -2.04
C ASP A 132 -5.43 1.47 -3.31
N SER A 133 -5.35 2.79 -3.40
CA SER A 133 -5.80 3.55 -4.57
C SER A 133 -5.09 4.90 -4.67
N SER A 134 -4.84 5.37 -5.90
CA SER A 134 -4.41 6.75 -6.13
C SER A 134 -5.44 7.78 -5.64
N GLY A 135 -6.72 7.41 -5.63
CA GLY A 135 -7.82 8.35 -5.40
C GLY A 135 -7.99 9.40 -6.49
N LEU A 136 -7.24 9.30 -7.59
CA LEU A 136 -7.32 10.16 -8.78
C LEU A 136 -8.20 9.51 -9.85
N GLY A 137 -8.94 10.32 -10.60
CA GLY A 137 -9.89 9.82 -11.58
C GLY A 137 -11.21 9.39 -10.94
N ASP A 138 -11.99 8.59 -11.66
CA ASP A 138 -13.32 8.15 -11.25
C ASP A 138 -13.29 6.81 -10.51
N PHE A 139 -14.03 6.70 -9.41
CA PHE A 139 -14.22 5.45 -8.68
C PHE A 139 -14.76 4.32 -9.57
N LYS A 140 -15.71 4.63 -10.48
CA LYS A 140 -16.30 3.64 -11.40
C LYS A 140 -15.29 2.98 -12.34
N ASP A 141 -14.12 3.62 -12.54
CA ASP A 141 -13.03 3.13 -13.36
C ASP A 141 -11.90 2.50 -12.52
N GLY A 142 -12.06 2.43 -11.19
CA GLY A 142 -11.05 1.94 -10.24
C GLY A 142 -9.96 2.96 -9.93
N TYR A 143 -10.21 4.25 -10.20
CA TYR A 143 -9.22 5.33 -10.13
C TYR A 143 -8.14 5.18 -11.21
N THR A 144 -6.93 5.77 -11.02
CA THR A 144 -5.86 5.75 -12.02
C THR A 144 -4.73 4.76 -11.71
N SER A 145 -4.61 4.31 -10.45
CA SER A 145 -3.61 3.33 -10.03
C SER A 145 -3.99 2.66 -8.70
N GLY A 146 -3.26 1.60 -8.35
CA GLY A 146 -3.47 0.79 -7.16
C GLY A 146 -4.11 -0.56 -7.46
N THR A 147 -4.27 -1.39 -6.44
CA THR A 147 -4.83 -2.75 -6.60
C THR A 147 -6.27 -2.71 -7.09
N PHE A 148 -7.08 -1.76 -6.59
CA PHE A 148 -8.46 -1.62 -7.06
C PHE A 148 -8.51 -1.39 -8.58
N ARG A 149 -7.66 -0.50 -9.13
CA ARG A 149 -7.53 -0.29 -10.57
C ARG A 149 -7.12 -1.56 -11.31
N LYS A 150 -6.10 -2.24 -10.82
CA LYS A 150 -5.60 -3.48 -11.44
C LYS A 150 -6.68 -4.55 -11.56
N GLU A 151 -7.50 -4.73 -10.51
CA GLU A 151 -8.56 -5.74 -10.51
C GLU A 151 -9.76 -5.34 -11.39
N VAL A 152 -10.05 -4.05 -11.52
CA VAL A 152 -11.04 -3.55 -12.49
C VAL A 152 -10.56 -3.79 -13.93
N ASP A 153 -9.29 -3.48 -14.24
CA ASP A 153 -8.72 -3.70 -15.58
C ASP A 153 -8.68 -5.17 -15.99
N LYS A 154 -8.43 -6.07 -15.02
CA LYS A 154 -8.51 -7.53 -15.22
C LYS A 154 -9.94 -8.04 -15.41
N GLY A 155 -10.96 -7.21 -15.11
CA GLY A 155 -12.36 -7.62 -15.07
C GLY A 155 -12.69 -8.57 -13.90
N ALA A 156 -11.81 -8.65 -12.89
CA ALA A 156 -12.01 -9.48 -11.71
C ALA A 156 -13.05 -8.88 -10.75
N VAL A 157 -13.17 -7.55 -10.73
CA VAL A 157 -14.21 -6.83 -9.99
C VAL A 157 -14.95 -5.84 -10.89
N ASP A 158 -16.27 -5.74 -10.69
CA ASP A 158 -17.10 -4.70 -11.28
C ASP A 158 -17.24 -3.55 -10.28
N PRO A 159 -16.65 -2.36 -10.53
CA PRO A 159 -16.69 -1.24 -9.60
C PRO A 159 -18.12 -0.74 -9.35
N ASN A 160 -19.07 -1.03 -10.27
CA ASN A 160 -20.47 -0.67 -10.09
C ASN A 160 -21.16 -1.45 -8.97
N LYS A 161 -20.62 -2.59 -8.55
CA LYS A 161 -21.11 -3.39 -7.42
C LYS A 161 -20.51 -2.97 -6.08
N LEU A 162 -19.45 -2.14 -6.10
CA LEU A 162 -18.72 -1.69 -4.91
C LEU A 162 -19.06 -0.25 -4.55
N VAL A 163 -18.80 0.10 -3.31
CA VAL A 163 -18.86 1.45 -2.78
C VAL A 163 -17.63 1.70 -1.90
N GLU A 164 -17.03 2.87 -2.02
CA GLU A 164 -16.00 3.34 -1.09
C GLU A 164 -16.70 3.86 0.18
N VAL A 165 -16.43 3.19 1.29
CA VAL A 165 -17.05 3.49 2.60
C VAL A 165 -16.12 4.23 3.53
N TRP A 166 -14.83 4.32 3.18
CA TRP A 166 -13.79 4.98 3.95
C TRP A 166 -12.58 5.34 3.10
N ARG A 167 -11.91 6.43 3.46
CA ARG A 167 -10.62 6.85 2.87
C ARG A 167 -9.74 7.46 3.94
N SER A 168 -8.47 7.08 3.94
CA SER A 168 -7.45 7.64 4.81
C SER A 168 -7.05 9.07 4.42
N PRO A 169 -6.35 9.83 5.27
CA PRO A 169 -5.45 10.88 4.82
C PRO A 169 -4.44 10.36 3.79
N LEU A 170 -3.83 11.27 3.01
CA LEU A 170 -2.78 10.90 2.05
C LEU A 170 -1.62 10.22 2.78
N ILE A 171 -1.18 9.07 2.28
CA ILE A 171 -0.03 8.31 2.77
C ILE A 171 1.11 8.35 1.74
N PRO A 172 2.39 8.40 2.16
CA PRO A 172 3.49 8.44 1.22
C PRO A 172 3.54 7.15 0.38
N ASN A 173 3.81 7.27 -0.91
CA ASN A 173 4.16 6.12 -1.75
C ASN A 173 5.39 5.42 -1.16
N GLY A 174 5.46 4.11 -1.32
CA GLY A 174 6.57 3.31 -0.82
C GLY A 174 7.88 3.58 -1.55
N PRO A 175 9.03 3.26 -0.93
CA PRO A 175 10.32 3.45 -1.56
C PRO A 175 10.77 2.28 -2.42
N LEU A 176 11.51 2.57 -3.48
CA LEU A 176 12.52 1.68 -4.01
C LEU A 176 13.73 1.73 -3.06
N VAL A 177 14.15 0.59 -2.55
CA VAL A 177 15.26 0.49 -1.59
C VAL A 177 16.41 -0.33 -2.15
N VAL A 178 17.64 0.07 -1.81
CA VAL A 178 18.87 -0.67 -2.13
C VAL A 178 19.57 -1.05 -0.85
N ARG A 179 19.97 -2.32 -0.73
CA ARG A 179 20.74 -2.81 0.42
C ARG A 179 22.11 -2.11 0.47
N ASN A 180 22.48 -1.59 1.61
CA ASN A 180 23.69 -0.76 1.76
C ASN A 180 24.98 -1.53 1.46
N ALA A 181 25.00 -2.84 1.72
CA ALA A 181 26.14 -3.70 1.40
C ALA A 181 26.44 -3.80 -0.12
N LEU A 182 25.51 -3.43 -0.99
CA LEU A 182 25.72 -3.39 -2.44
C LEU A 182 26.64 -2.24 -2.88
N GLY A 183 26.77 -1.20 -2.05
CA GLY A 183 27.64 -0.06 -2.25
C GLY A 183 27.04 1.08 -3.10
N ASP A 184 27.69 2.25 -3.04
CA ASP A 184 27.14 3.49 -3.62
C ASP A 184 27.11 3.49 -5.15
N ALA A 185 28.02 2.76 -5.81
CA ALA A 185 28.03 2.64 -7.25
C ALA A 185 26.72 2.01 -7.80
N TRP A 186 26.22 0.96 -7.11
CA TRP A 186 24.97 0.34 -7.49
C TRP A 186 23.75 1.21 -7.13
N LYS A 187 23.77 1.89 -5.98
CA LYS A 187 22.71 2.84 -5.63
C LYS A 187 22.57 3.93 -6.71
N THR A 188 23.69 4.52 -7.14
CA THR A 188 23.69 5.53 -8.22
C THR A 188 23.16 4.94 -9.51
N LYS A 189 23.66 3.77 -9.92
CA LYS A 189 23.24 3.12 -11.18
C LYS A 189 21.74 2.79 -11.21
N LEU A 190 21.19 2.26 -10.12
CA LEU A 190 19.77 1.94 -10.01
C LEU A 190 18.93 3.22 -9.98
N THR A 191 19.35 4.24 -9.23
CA THR A 191 18.68 5.55 -9.19
C THR A 191 18.59 6.15 -10.61
N ASP A 192 19.71 6.21 -11.34
CA ASP A 192 19.76 6.78 -12.68
C ASP A 192 18.93 5.97 -13.69
N PHE A 193 18.92 4.64 -13.55
CA PHE A 193 18.12 3.76 -14.39
C PHE A 193 16.62 4.04 -14.22
N PHE A 194 16.12 3.99 -12.98
CA PHE A 194 14.69 4.17 -12.72
C PHE A 194 14.22 5.59 -13.00
N LEU A 195 15.02 6.63 -12.73
CA LEU A 195 14.66 8.01 -13.08
C LEU A 195 14.48 8.22 -14.59
N LYS A 196 15.22 7.49 -15.42
CA LYS A 196 15.14 7.59 -16.88
C LYS A 196 14.08 6.65 -17.47
N LEU A 197 13.72 5.57 -16.76
CA LEU A 197 12.86 4.49 -17.27
C LEU A 197 11.55 5.00 -17.90
N PRO A 198 10.80 5.95 -17.30
CA PRO A 198 9.56 6.45 -17.88
C PRO A 198 9.70 7.01 -19.30
N THR A 199 10.89 7.54 -19.63
CA THR A 199 11.18 8.16 -20.95
C THR A 199 11.95 7.25 -21.88
N THR A 200 12.76 6.33 -21.36
CA THR A 200 13.59 5.43 -22.18
C THR A 200 12.87 4.14 -22.55
N ASP A 201 11.99 3.65 -21.67
CA ASP A 201 11.14 2.49 -21.90
C ASP A 201 9.83 2.61 -21.11
N ALA A 202 8.91 3.39 -21.66
CA ALA A 202 7.59 3.63 -21.05
C ALA A 202 6.76 2.33 -20.89
N LYS A 203 6.99 1.32 -21.75
CA LYS A 203 6.29 0.04 -21.64
C LYS A 203 6.78 -0.76 -20.43
N CYS A 204 8.09 -0.81 -20.22
CA CYS A 204 8.67 -1.44 -19.04
C CYS A 204 8.23 -0.71 -17.77
N PHE A 205 8.26 0.62 -17.75
CA PHE A 205 7.77 1.42 -16.63
C PHE A 205 6.31 1.12 -16.29
N SER A 206 5.42 1.14 -17.29
CA SER A 206 4.00 0.84 -17.09
C SER A 206 3.76 -0.62 -16.63
N ALA A 207 4.59 -1.57 -17.09
CA ALA A 207 4.48 -2.97 -16.66
C ALA A 207 4.91 -3.17 -15.20
N ILE A 208 5.87 -2.36 -14.71
CA ILE A 208 6.33 -2.40 -13.30
C ILE A 208 5.28 -1.77 -12.39
N GLU A 209 4.87 -0.53 -12.68
CA GLU A 209 4.01 0.26 -11.79
C GLU A 209 2.52 -0.12 -11.90
N GLY A 210 2.07 -0.49 -13.09
CA GLY A 210 0.69 -0.93 -13.32
C GLY A 210 -0.34 0.13 -13.01
N GLY A 211 -0.24 1.30 -13.63
CA GLY A 211 -1.16 2.41 -13.45
C GLY A 211 -0.66 3.67 -14.13
N ASP A 212 -1.39 4.77 -13.93
CA ASP A 212 -1.06 6.08 -14.50
C ASP A 212 -0.14 6.85 -13.55
N PHE A 213 1.16 6.60 -13.67
CA PHE A 213 2.20 7.29 -12.93
C PHE A 213 3.02 8.22 -13.83
N LYS A 214 3.47 9.34 -13.26
CA LYS A 214 4.34 10.30 -13.96
C LYS A 214 5.79 9.83 -14.04
N GLY A 215 6.26 9.09 -13.02
CA GLY A 215 7.63 8.61 -12.94
C GLY A 215 8.09 8.41 -11.50
N TYR A 216 9.39 8.58 -11.27
CA TYR A 216 10.01 8.49 -9.95
C TYR A 216 10.64 9.81 -9.53
N VAL A 217 10.70 10.04 -8.22
CA VAL A 217 11.41 11.14 -7.60
C VAL A 217 12.33 10.64 -6.49
N LYS A 218 13.44 11.34 -6.25
CA LYS A 218 14.38 11.00 -5.18
C LYS A 218 13.75 11.24 -3.81
N VAL A 219 14.02 10.32 -2.89
CA VAL A 219 13.64 10.43 -1.48
C VAL A 219 14.82 10.14 -0.56
N THR A 220 14.70 10.56 0.68
CA THR A 220 15.64 10.29 1.76
C THR A 220 14.93 9.53 2.89
N PRO A 221 15.66 8.90 3.82
CA PRO A 221 15.06 8.21 4.96
C PRO A 221 14.05 9.08 5.74
N ASP A 222 14.30 10.37 5.89
CA ASP A 222 13.45 11.31 6.64
C ASP A 222 12.04 11.44 6.08
N PHE A 223 11.85 11.17 4.78
CA PHE A 223 10.54 11.16 4.15
C PHE A 223 9.57 10.17 4.81
N TYR A 224 10.09 9.12 5.45
CA TYR A 224 9.32 8.04 6.06
C TYR A 224 9.27 8.09 7.59
N ASN A 225 9.87 9.09 8.26
CA ASN A 225 9.93 9.16 9.72
C ASN A 225 8.55 9.06 10.38
N ALA A 226 7.55 9.75 9.85
CA ALA A 226 6.18 9.68 10.38
C ALA A 226 5.59 8.26 10.33
N VAL A 227 5.87 7.49 9.28
CA VAL A 227 5.38 6.10 9.16
C VAL A 227 6.13 5.19 10.12
N ILE A 228 7.46 5.39 10.28
CA ILE A 228 8.28 4.64 11.24
C ILE A 228 7.74 4.86 12.66
N ASP A 229 7.45 6.11 13.04
CA ASP A 229 6.92 6.42 14.37
C ASP A 229 5.54 5.82 14.61
N VAL A 230 4.65 5.92 13.61
CA VAL A 230 3.32 5.30 13.68
C VAL A 230 3.43 3.78 13.81
N ARG A 231 4.31 3.13 13.05
CA ARG A 231 4.52 1.68 13.15
C ARG A 231 5.03 1.27 14.52
N LYS A 232 6.07 1.94 15.07
CA LYS A 232 6.60 1.68 16.42
C LYS A 232 5.50 1.78 17.47
N ALA A 233 4.66 2.79 17.40
CA ALA A 233 3.60 3.02 18.37
C ALA A 233 2.45 2.01 18.27
N ALA A 234 2.11 1.55 17.06
CA ALA A 234 0.92 0.74 16.83
C ALA A 234 1.17 -0.77 16.93
N ILE A 235 2.31 -1.25 16.44
CA ILE A 235 2.59 -2.70 16.33
C ILE A 235 3.97 -3.12 16.82
N GLY A 236 4.78 -2.18 17.28
CA GLY A 236 6.17 -2.42 17.67
C GLY A 236 7.11 -2.59 16.48
N GLY A 237 8.32 -3.04 16.76
CA GLY A 237 9.37 -3.28 15.77
C GLY A 237 9.42 -4.71 15.28
#